data_2d2482557255ddd0b1fcfb535712d7a6
#
_entry.id   2d2482557255ddd0b1fcfb535712d7a6
#
_cell.length_a   1.000
_cell.length_b   1.000
_cell.length_c   1.000
_cell.angle_alpha   90.00
_cell.angle_beta   90.00
_cell.angle_gamma   90.00
#
_symmetry.space_group_name_H-M   'P 1'
#
loop_
_entity.id
_entity.type
_entity.pdbx_description
1 polymer ?
#
loop_
_entity_poly.entity_id
_entity_poly.type
_entity_poly.pdbx_seq_one_letter_code
_entity_poly.pdbx_strand_id
1 'polypeptide(L)'
;MKKIAALFTILLCIGSMACNKEWTDEQFEQYVSFKAPLNTDGVTPIHIRYKPDGMVNYQLPVIVSGTTNNKKNLLVHLGVDPDTLKVFNDANFQNRTDLYYKELTDQYFKIPDTVSIPKGVNTNTVNIAFTLSNIDLVDKWVLPLTIEPSTSNEYTPNPRRNFSKALLRIVPFNDFSGDYSGTALKVFLKGEEDGAAIVKSIITTYVVDENTIFFYAGTVDENKSDRRNYKIIAHFDTEKREVTLSSDNPLMNLQVNKTINYSVEEIPDELQPYLIHRYVTLSNIDYNYTDYTSVAGASIDYTIRGSLIMERKINTQIPDEDQAIEW
;
A
#
# COMPACT_ATOMS: atom_id res chain seq x y z
N MET A 1 62.09 -33.44 12.89
CA MET A 1 61.02 -33.07 11.93
C MET A 1 59.72 -33.83 12.17
N LYS A 2 59.66 -35.14 12.29
CA LYS A 2 58.38 -35.90 12.50
C LYS A 2 57.64 -35.52 13.79
N LYS A 3 58.30 -35.19 14.90
CA LYS A 3 57.66 -34.77 16.17
C LYS A 3 57.03 -33.35 16.06
N ILE A 4 57.64 -32.46 15.30
CA ILE A 4 57.12 -31.10 15.09
C ILE A 4 55.89 -31.14 14.16
N ALA A 5 55.93 -31.99 13.14
CA ALA A 5 54.78 -32.18 12.25
C ALA A 5 53.56 -32.77 13.00
N ALA A 6 53.78 -33.74 13.87
CA ALA A 6 52.72 -34.31 14.70
C ALA A 6 52.12 -33.28 15.67
N LEU A 7 52.95 -32.41 16.26
CA LEU A 7 52.48 -31.34 17.14
C LEU A 7 51.63 -30.31 16.38
N PHE A 8 52.01 -29.97 15.14
CA PHE A 8 51.26 -29.05 14.26
C PHE A 8 49.91 -29.65 13.82
N THR A 9 49.87 -30.96 13.52
CA THR A 9 48.62 -31.65 13.16
C THR A 9 47.67 -31.72 14.33
N ILE A 10 48.15 -31.98 15.56
CA ILE A 10 47.32 -31.98 16.78
C ILE A 10 46.79 -30.57 17.07
N LEU A 11 47.59 -29.54 16.90
CA LEU A 11 47.17 -28.14 17.09
C LEU A 11 46.09 -27.72 16.04
N LEU A 12 46.22 -28.19 14.79
CA LEU A 12 45.24 -27.96 13.73
C LEU A 12 43.90 -28.66 14.02
N CYS A 13 43.94 -29.89 14.55
CA CYS A 13 42.73 -30.65 14.91
C CYS A 13 42.02 -30.06 16.13
N ILE A 14 42.72 -29.44 17.07
CA ILE A 14 42.11 -28.77 18.23
C ILE A 14 41.48 -27.45 17.81
N GLY A 15 42.08 -26.73 16.86
CA GLY A 15 41.50 -25.49 16.29
C GLY A 15 40.20 -25.69 15.49
N SER A 16 40.03 -26.84 14.85
CA SER A 16 38.81 -27.14 14.08
C SER A 16 37.61 -27.59 14.94
N MET A 17 37.83 -27.96 16.21
CA MET A 17 36.75 -28.33 17.14
C MET A 17 36.14 -27.13 17.89
N ALA A 18 36.73 -25.96 17.84
CA ALA A 18 36.29 -24.77 18.58
C ALA A 18 35.13 -24.01 17.93
N CYS A 19 34.83 -24.27 16.64
CA CYS A 19 33.88 -23.47 15.89
C CYS A 19 32.42 -24.00 15.83
N ASN A 20 32.08 -25.12 16.49
CA ASN A 20 30.83 -25.83 16.20
C ASN A 20 29.67 -25.55 17.16
N LYS A 21 29.85 -24.83 18.24
CA LYS A 21 28.77 -24.56 19.21
C LYS A 21 28.10 -23.19 19.03
N GLU A 22 28.80 -22.22 18.44
CA GLU A 22 28.29 -20.87 18.25
C GLU A 22 27.06 -20.80 17.30
N TRP A 23 26.93 -21.79 16.40
CA TRP A 23 25.81 -21.87 15.44
C TRP A 23 24.57 -22.60 15.97
N THR A 24 24.67 -23.26 17.13
CA THR A 24 23.59 -24.07 17.71
C THR A 24 22.88 -23.36 18.85
N ASP A 25 23.50 -22.35 19.44
CA ASP A 25 22.93 -21.60 20.55
C ASP A 25 22.33 -20.27 20.09
N GLU A 26 21.26 -19.83 20.75
CA GLU A 26 20.66 -18.53 20.52
C GLU A 26 21.65 -17.44 20.96
N GLN A 27 22.00 -16.56 20.03
CA GLN A 27 22.98 -15.49 20.26
C GLN A 27 22.33 -14.16 20.59
N PHE A 28 21.02 -14.00 20.29
CA PHE A 28 20.26 -12.78 20.46
C PHE A 28 19.00 -13.05 21.27
N GLU A 29 18.50 -12.01 21.91
CA GLU A 29 17.18 -12.08 22.52
C GLU A 29 16.10 -12.23 21.44
N GLN A 30 15.21 -13.22 21.64
CA GLN A 30 14.12 -13.48 20.71
C GLN A 30 12.97 -12.52 20.98
N TYR A 31 12.61 -11.74 19.95
CA TYR A 31 11.50 -10.81 19.99
C TYR A 31 10.40 -11.23 19.03
N VAL A 32 9.16 -10.95 19.40
CA VAL A 32 8.01 -11.10 18.50
C VAL A 32 7.77 -9.78 17.76
N SER A 33 7.58 -9.87 16.44
CA SER A 33 7.46 -8.72 15.55
C SER A 33 6.41 -8.96 14.48
N PHE A 34 5.75 -7.89 14.02
CA PHE A 34 5.06 -7.90 12.73
C PHE A 34 6.08 -7.80 11.58
N LYS A 35 5.82 -8.50 10.49
CA LYS A 35 6.50 -8.26 9.21
C LYS A 35 5.66 -7.27 8.38
N ALA A 36 5.76 -6.01 8.74
CA ALA A 36 5.02 -4.90 8.14
C ALA A 36 6.00 -3.78 7.74
N PRO A 37 6.67 -3.90 6.58
CA PRO A 37 7.66 -2.91 6.15
C PRO A 37 7.00 -1.56 5.90
N LEU A 38 7.65 -0.49 6.39
CA LEU A 38 7.18 0.87 6.18
C LEU A 38 7.56 1.37 4.78
N ASN A 39 6.66 2.11 4.17
CA ASN A 39 6.96 2.92 2.99
C ASN A 39 7.59 4.28 3.39
N THR A 40 7.81 5.14 2.42
CA THR A 40 8.35 6.50 2.63
C THR A 40 7.46 7.38 3.49
N ASP A 41 6.15 7.11 3.54
CA ASP A 41 5.19 7.86 4.35
C ASP A 41 5.13 7.36 5.80
N GLY A 42 5.90 6.32 6.15
CA GLY A 42 5.98 5.76 7.50
C GLY A 42 4.81 4.84 7.88
N VAL A 43 4.03 4.38 6.91
CA VAL A 43 2.96 3.39 7.06
C VAL A 43 3.26 2.16 6.18
N THR A 44 2.55 1.07 6.42
CA THR A 44 2.64 -0.14 5.59
C THR A 44 1.42 -0.19 4.67
N PRO A 45 1.56 0.09 3.36
CA PRO A 45 0.44 -0.05 2.44
C PRO A 45 0.10 -1.53 2.26
N ILE A 46 -1.17 -1.85 2.36
CA ILE A 46 -1.69 -3.18 2.05
C ILE A 46 -2.71 -3.07 0.93
N HIS A 47 -2.41 -3.76 -0.17
CA HIS A 47 -3.27 -3.74 -1.35
C HIS A 47 -4.30 -4.86 -1.23
N ILE A 48 -5.58 -4.51 -1.35
CA ILE A 48 -6.70 -5.42 -1.15
C ILE A 48 -7.64 -5.28 -2.33
N ARG A 49 -7.91 -6.38 -3.05
CA ARG A 49 -8.85 -6.34 -4.17
C ARG A 49 -10.25 -5.95 -3.68
N TYR A 50 -10.82 -4.95 -4.32
CA TYR A 50 -12.20 -4.55 -4.04
C TYR A 50 -13.17 -5.66 -4.46
N LYS A 51 -14.06 -6.05 -3.52
CA LYS A 51 -15.16 -6.99 -3.73
C LYS A 51 -16.42 -6.41 -3.08
N PRO A 52 -17.45 -6.06 -3.84
CA PRO A 52 -18.61 -5.34 -3.31
C PRO A 52 -19.37 -6.11 -2.23
N ASP A 53 -19.46 -7.45 -2.36
CA ASP A 53 -20.29 -8.32 -1.50
C ASP A 53 -19.48 -9.35 -0.71
N GLY A 54 -18.14 -9.25 -0.71
CA GLY A 54 -17.28 -10.25 -0.13
C GLY A 54 -16.27 -9.74 0.89
N MET A 55 -15.96 -10.60 1.85
CA MET A 55 -14.80 -10.40 2.71
C MET A 55 -13.52 -10.75 1.96
N VAL A 56 -12.52 -9.90 2.08
CA VAL A 56 -11.17 -10.14 1.58
C VAL A 56 -10.24 -10.38 2.75
N ASN A 57 -9.46 -11.45 2.68
CA ASN A 57 -8.52 -11.81 3.73
C ASN A 57 -7.13 -11.29 3.39
N TYR A 58 -6.49 -10.67 4.37
CA TYR A 58 -5.09 -10.29 4.33
C TYR A 58 -4.32 -11.07 5.40
N GLN A 59 -3.19 -11.66 5.02
CA GLN A 59 -2.35 -12.43 5.93
C GLN A 59 -1.17 -11.59 6.39
N LEU A 60 -1.20 -11.13 7.65
CA LEU A 60 -0.10 -10.38 8.25
C LEU A 60 0.85 -11.35 8.94
N PRO A 61 2.11 -11.47 8.51
CA PRO A 61 3.08 -12.34 9.17
C PRO A 61 3.51 -11.79 10.53
N VAL A 62 3.54 -12.68 11.53
CA VAL A 62 4.13 -12.45 12.84
C VAL A 62 5.34 -13.37 12.97
N ILE A 63 6.48 -12.80 13.31
CA ILE A 63 7.76 -13.50 13.33
C ILE A 63 8.40 -13.46 14.71
N VAL A 64 9.12 -14.51 15.04
CA VAL A 64 10.04 -14.59 16.20
C VAL A 64 11.46 -14.41 15.67
N SER A 65 12.13 -13.34 16.09
CA SER A 65 13.54 -13.09 15.74
C SER A 65 14.49 -14.01 16.51
N GLY A 66 15.70 -14.15 16.01
CA GLY A 66 16.76 -14.92 16.66
C GLY A 66 17.59 -15.71 15.66
N THR A 67 18.65 -16.35 16.14
CA THR A 67 19.53 -17.22 15.35
C THR A 67 19.03 -18.66 15.30
N THR A 68 18.22 -19.07 16.27
CA THR A 68 17.65 -20.42 16.37
C THR A 68 16.12 -20.39 16.25
N ASN A 69 15.56 -21.57 16.04
CA ASN A 69 14.12 -21.72 16.03
C ASN A 69 13.53 -21.48 17.42
N ASN A 70 12.31 -20.95 17.45
CA ASN A 70 11.50 -20.79 18.64
C ASN A 70 11.43 -22.11 19.45
N LYS A 71 11.76 -22.05 20.74
CA LYS A 71 11.82 -23.21 21.63
C LYS A 71 10.53 -23.51 22.41
N LYS A 72 9.52 -22.64 22.28
CA LYS A 72 8.26 -22.71 23.05
C LYS A 72 7.05 -22.63 22.12
N ASN A 73 5.89 -23.09 22.58
CA ASN A 73 4.64 -22.70 21.97
C ASN A 73 4.27 -21.30 22.49
N LEU A 74 4.12 -20.35 21.60
CA LEU A 74 3.79 -18.97 21.95
C LEU A 74 2.34 -18.68 21.58
N LEU A 75 1.60 -18.04 22.48
CA LEU A 75 0.30 -17.44 22.21
C LEU A 75 0.50 -15.92 22.27
N VAL A 76 0.61 -15.30 21.09
CA VAL A 76 0.87 -13.87 20.97
C VAL A 76 -0.44 -13.11 20.96
N HIS A 77 -0.59 -12.16 21.87
CA HIS A 77 -1.78 -11.29 21.97
C HIS A 77 -1.62 -10.07 21.08
N LEU A 78 -2.70 -9.72 20.40
CA LEU A 78 -2.79 -8.64 19.44
C LEU A 78 -3.85 -7.64 19.89
N GLY A 79 -3.60 -6.36 19.64
CA GLY A 79 -4.56 -5.31 19.95
C GLY A 79 -4.60 -4.23 18.85
N VAL A 80 -5.65 -3.42 18.87
CA VAL A 80 -5.74 -2.19 18.11
C VAL A 80 -5.16 -1.06 18.96
N ASP A 81 -4.31 -0.20 18.39
CA ASP A 81 -3.57 0.85 19.10
C ASP A 81 -3.77 2.24 18.45
N PRO A 82 -4.91 2.89 18.71
CA PRO A 82 -5.21 4.22 18.19
C PRO A 82 -4.21 5.29 18.63
N ASP A 83 -3.61 5.14 19.81
CA ASP A 83 -2.64 6.09 20.34
C ASP A 83 -1.38 6.16 19.47
N THR A 84 -0.95 5.02 18.93
CA THR A 84 0.17 5.00 17.98
C THR A 84 -0.15 5.79 16.72
N LEU A 85 -1.36 5.65 16.16
CA LEU A 85 -1.79 6.41 15.00
C LEU A 85 -1.91 7.90 15.32
N LYS A 86 -2.46 8.26 16.48
CA LYS A 86 -2.55 9.64 16.92
C LYS A 86 -1.17 10.31 17.01
N VAL A 87 -0.22 9.67 17.70
CA VAL A 87 1.15 10.18 17.81
C VAL A 87 1.82 10.32 16.45
N PHE A 88 1.56 9.37 15.53
CA PHE A 88 2.07 9.43 14.17
C PHE A 88 1.51 10.64 13.41
N ASN A 89 0.21 10.85 13.45
CA ASN A 89 -0.47 11.98 12.80
C ASN A 89 0.04 13.33 13.32
N ASP A 90 0.09 13.50 14.65
CA ASP A 90 0.56 14.72 15.29
C ASP A 90 2.01 15.05 14.88
N ALA A 91 2.88 14.05 14.77
CA ALA A 91 4.27 14.23 14.40
C ALA A 91 4.44 14.63 12.92
N ASN A 92 3.65 14.06 12.00
CA ASN A 92 3.83 14.26 10.56
C ASN A 92 3.01 15.43 10.00
N PHE A 93 1.83 15.68 10.53
CA PHE A 93 0.89 16.67 9.98
C PHE A 93 0.63 17.86 10.90
N GLN A 94 1.05 17.80 12.17
CA GLN A 94 0.88 18.87 13.16
C GLN A 94 -0.60 19.33 13.24
N ASN A 95 -0.86 20.60 12.93
CA ASN A 95 -2.20 21.19 12.97
C ASN A 95 -3.05 20.90 11.71
N ARG A 96 -2.48 20.21 10.71
CA ARG A 96 -3.20 19.87 9.48
C ARG A 96 -4.01 18.58 9.63
N THR A 97 -5.03 18.64 10.48
CA THR A 97 -5.92 17.50 10.78
C THR A 97 -6.70 16.99 9.57
N ASP A 98 -6.84 17.82 8.53
CA ASP A 98 -7.41 17.48 7.23
C ASP A 98 -6.58 16.43 6.45
N LEU A 99 -5.29 16.29 6.77
CA LEU A 99 -4.37 15.32 6.19
C LEU A 99 -4.16 14.07 7.03
N TYR A 100 -4.72 14.02 8.24
CA TYR A 100 -4.55 12.88 9.16
C TYR A 100 -5.00 11.58 8.51
N TYR A 101 -4.27 10.52 8.79
CA TYR A 101 -4.77 9.18 8.60
C TYR A 101 -5.91 8.92 9.57
N LYS A 102 -7.00 8.34 9.09
CA LYS A 102 -8.15 7.95 9.91
C LYS A 102 -8.00 6.52 10.37
N GLU A 103 -8.34 6.28 11.62
CA GLU A 103 -8.43 4.93 12.15
C GLU A 103 -9.52 4.15 11.41
N LEU A 104 -9.17 2.95 10.94
CA LEU A 104 -10.13 2.04 10.36
C LEU A 104 -11.03 1.48 11.47
N THR A 105 -12.32 1.70 11.37
CA THR A 105 -13.29 1.26 12.37
C THR A 105 -13.60 -0.25 12.26
N ASP A 106 -14.00 -0.87 13.36
CA ASP A 106 -14.25 -2.30 13.50
C ASP A 106 -15.37 -2.86 12.59
N GLN A 107 -16.20 -1.99 12.02
CA GLN A 107 -17.18 -2.38 10.99
C GLN A 107 -16.51 -2.84 9.68
N TYR A 108 -15.27 -2.41 9.41
CA TYR A 108 -14.56 -2.71 8.16
C TYR A 108 -13.56 -3.86 8.27
N PHE A 109 -13.29 -4.36 9.47
CA PHE A 109 -12.34 -5.47 9.64
C PHE A 109 -12.71 -6.39 10.81
N LYS A 110 -12.16 -7.61 10.74
CA LYS A 110 -12.14 -8.55 11.87
C LYS A 110 -10.74 -9.15 11.98
N ILE A 111 -10.19 -9.16 13.18
CA ILE A 111 -8.88 -9.72 13.50
C ILE A 111 -9.02 -10.64 14.73
N PRO A 112 -8.32 -11.78 14.78
CA PRO A 112 -8.27 -12.57 16.01
C PRO A 112 -7.43 -11.87 17.09
N ASP A 113 -7.82 -12.02 18.34
CA ASP A 113 -7.11 -11.42 19.49
C ASP A 113 -5.74 -12.07 19.73
N THR A 114 -5.50 -13.25 19.16
CA THR A 114 -4.26 -14.00 19.37
C THR A 114 -3.79 -14.71 18.10
N VAL A 115 -2.47 -14.92 18.01
CA VAL A 115 -1.86 -15.82 17.04
C VAL A 115 -0.95 -16.82 17.74
N SER A 116 -1.09 -18.11 17.41
CA SER A 116 -0.25 -19.18 17.96
C SER A 116 0.98 -19.39 17.07
N ILE A 117 2.18 -19.36 17.67
CA ILE A 117 3.44 -19.72 16.98
C ILE A 117 3.97 -21.00 17.64
N PRO A 118 3.88 -22.16 16.96
CA PRO A 118 4.30 -23.44 17.52
C PRO A 118 5.81 -23.49 17.77
N LYS A 119 6.22 -24.33 18.74
CA LYS A 119 7.63 -24.67 18.94
C LYS A 119 8.26 -25.17 17.64
N GLY A 120 9.46 -24.71 17.34
CA GLY A 120 10.23 -25.08 16.15
C GLY A 120 9.89 -24.26 14.90
N VAL A 121 8.90 -23.34 15.01
CA VAL A 121 8.46 -22.47 13.93
C VAL A 121 8.70 -21.00 14.33
N ASN A 122 9.26 -20.21 13.45
CA ASN A 122 9.56 -18.80 13.72
C ASN A 122 8.57 -17.81 13.08
N THR A 123 7.58 -18.30 12.35
CA THR A 123 6.62 -17.44 11.66
C THR A 123 5.24 -18.08 11.65
N ASN A 124 4.23 -17.27 11.91
CA ASN A 124 2.84 -17.61 11.60
C ASN A 124 2.12 -16.35 11.10
N THR A 125 0.94 -16.51 10.52
CA THR A 125 0.17 -15.40 9.94
C THR A 125 -1.09 -15.12 10.75
N VAL A 126 -1.41 -13.82 10.87
CA VAL A 126 -2.69 -13.33 11.35
C VAL A 126 -3.59 -13.11 10.16
N ASN A 127 -4.74 -13.75 10.15
CA ASN A 127 -5.74 -13.52 9.10
C ASN A 127 -6.63 -12.34 9.51
N ILE A 128 -6.55 -11.25 8.75
CA ILE A 128 -7.39 -10.06 8.91
C ILE A 128 -8.44 -10.12 7.80
N ALA A 129 -9.71 -10.20 8.19
CA ALA A 129 -10.82 -10.17 7.24
C ALA A 129 -11.32 -8.73 7.09
N PHE A 130 -11.29 -8.19 5.86
CA PHE A 130 -11.78 -6.86 5.52
C PHE A 130 -13.13 -6.92 4.80
N THR A 131 -14.02 -5.97 5.12
CA THR A 131 -15.27 -5.72 4.42
C THR A 131 -15.31 -4.24 4.08
N LEU A 132 -14.88 -3.87 2.86
CA LEU A 132 -14.62 -2.49 2.47
C LEU A 132 -15.75 -1.84 1.67
N SER A 133 -16.94 -2.41 1.68
CA SER A 133 -18.11 -1.82 1.02
C SER A 133 -18.42 -0.44 1.61
N ASN A 134 -18.67 0.54 0.72
CA ASN A 134 -19.00 1.92 1.07
C ASN A 134 -17.94 2.69 1.86
N ILE A 135 -16.69 2.25 1.85
CA ILE A 135 -15.59 3.02 2.44
C ILE A 135 -15.27 4.25 1.58
N ASP A 136 -15.18 5.43 2.19
CA ASP A 136 -14.80 6.65 1.47
C ASP A 136 -13.27 6.78 1.41
N LEU A 137 -12.69 6.49 0.25
CA LEU A 137 -11.24 6.51 0.02
C LEU A 137 -10.66 7.92 -0.26
N VAL A 138 -11.44 8.98 -0.18
CA VAL A 138 -10.90 10.35 -0.05
C VAL A 138 -10.15 10.49 1.28
N ASP A 139 -10.57 9.73 2.29
CA ASP A 139 -9.89 9.60 3.56
C ASP A 139 -8.83 8.47 3.49
N LYS A 140 -7.72 8.68 4.18
CA LYS A 140 -6.61 7.73 4.24
C LYS A 140 -6.79 6.82 5.47
N TRP A 141 -7.32 5.61 5.26
CA TRP A 141 -7.64 4.68 6.34
C TRP A 141 -6.44 3.84 6.76
N VAL A 142 -6.21 3.75 8.07
CA VAL A 142 -5.13 2.97 8.67
C VAL A 142 -5.68 2.09 9.79
N LEU A 143 -5.33 0.82 9.77
CA LEU A 143 -5.54 -0.12 10.87
C LEU A 143 -4.26 -0.12 11.74
N PRO A 144 -4.30 0.48 12.94
CA PRO A 144 -3.17 0.48 13.84
C PRO A 144 -3.18 -0.77 14.71
N LEU A 145 -2.15 -1.60 14.61
CA LEU A 145 -2.02 -2.84 15.38
C LEU A 145 -0.84 -2.79 16.33
N THR A 146 -0.95 -3.51 17.43
CA THR A 146 0.13 -3.72 18.40
C THR A 146 0.23 -5.18 18.80
N ILE A 147 1.46 -5.65 19.08
CA ILE A 147 1.71 -6.87 19.83
C ILE A 147 1.70 -6.50 21.30
N GLU A 148 0.76 -7.05 22.05
CA GLU A 148 0.63 -6.76 23.47
C GLU A 148 1.72 -7.49 24.29
N PRO A 149 2.15 -6.94 25.43
CA PRO A 149 3.05 -7.64 26.32
C PRO A 149 2.45 -8.96 26.81
N SER A 150 3.28 -10.00 26.88
CA SER A 150 2.86 -11.28 27.45
C SER A 150 2.61 -11.17 28.97
N THR A 151 1.45 -11.57 29.41
CA THR A 151 1.08 -11.60 30.85
C THR A 151 1.83 -12.70 31.61
N SER A 152 2.28 -13.76 30.90
CA SER A 152 2.99 -14.92 31.45
C SER A 152 4.50 -14.92 31.17
N ASN A 153 5.03 -13.85 30.57
CA ASN A 153 6.43 -13.73 30.12
C ASN A 153 6.87 -14.84 29.14
N GLU A 154 5.95 -15.32 28.32
CA GLU A 154 6.24 -16.35 27.31
C GLU A 154 6.99 -15.81 26.12
N TYR A 155 6.74 -14.55 25.77
CA TYR A 155 7.40 -13.82 24.70
C TYR A 155 7.61 -12.35 25.09
N THR A 156 8.52 -11.68 24.38
CA THR A 156 8.78 -10.24 24.51
C THR A 156 8.47 -9.57 23.15
N PRO A 157 7.56 -8.59 23.08
CA PRO A 157 7.40 -7.78 21.88
C PRO A 157 8.69 -7.06 21.53
N ASN A 158 8.97 -6.88 20.26
CA ASN A 158 10.17 -6.19 19.82
C ASN A 158 10.23 -4.76 20.39
N PRO A 159 11.30 -4.33 21.06
CA PRO A 159 11.38 -3.00 21.66
C PRO A 159 11.39 -1.88 20.63
N ARG A 160 11.71 -2.19 19.37
CA ARG A 160 11.59 -1.20 18.27
C ARG A 160 10.14 -1.08 17.87
N ARG A 161 9.59 0.14 18.00
CA ARG A 161 8.18 0.44 17.72
C ARG A 161 7.71 -0.09 16.36
N ASN A 162 8.47 0.11 15.31
CA ASN A 162 8.10 -0.29 13.93
C ASN A 162 8.04 -1.81 13.71
N PHE A 163 8.38 -2.61 14.73
CA PHE A 163 8.29 -4.07 14.66
C PHE A 163 7.21 -4.63 15.58
N SER A 164 6.99 -4.01 16.75
CA SER A 164 5.91 -4.43 17.66
C SER A 164 4.57 -3.76 17.33
N LYS A 165 4.59 -2.72 16.51
CA LYS A 165 3.40 -1.99 16.05
C LYS A 165 3.37 -1.92 14.54
N ALA A 166 2.17 -1.98 13.95
CA ALA A 166 1.97 -1.88 12.51
C ALA A 166 0.89 -0.84 12.22
N LEU A 167 1.18 0.11 11.34
CA LEU A 167 0.22 1.06 10.79
C LEU A 167 -0.13 0.61 9.37
N LEU A 168 -1.16 -0.24 9.23
CA LEU A 168 -1.55 -0.81 7.95
C LEU A 168 -2.46 0.18 7.21
N ARG A 169 -1.93 0.85 6.17
CA ARG A 169 -2.73 1.70 5.27
C ARG A 169 -3.50 0.82 4.31
N ILE A 170 -4.83 0.91 4.35
CA ILE A 170 -5.70 0.14 3.48
C ILE A 170 -5.76 0.80 2.11
N VAL A 171 -5.34 0.06 1.08
CA VAL A 171 -5.33 0.49 -0.32
C VAL A 171 -6.15 -0.49 -1.15
N PRO A 172 -7.47 -0.32 -1.22
CA PRO A 172 -8.28 -1.15 -2.10
C PRO A 172 -7.94 -0.90 -3.56
N PHE A 173 -7.98 -1.95 -4.39
CA PHE A 173 -7.72 -1.84 -5.81
C PHE A 173 -8.73 -2.64 -6.64
N ASN A 174 -8.92 -2.21 -7.89
CA ASN A 174 -9.60 -2.93 -8.96
C ASN A 174 -8.67 -2.99 -10.19
N ASP A 175 -9.15 -3.43 -11.33
CA ASP A 175 -8.33 -3.56 -12.54
C ASP A 175 -7.91 -2.20 -13.14
N PHE A 176 -8.55 -1.12 -12.74
CA PHE A 176 -8.34 0.24 -13.29
C PHE A 176 -7.72 1.23 -12.30
N SER A 177 -7.63 0.89 -11.01
CA SER A 177 -7.06 1.78 -9.98
C SER A 177 -5.54 1.62 -9.87
N GLY A 178 -4.85 2.66 -9.45
CA GLY A 178 -3.40 2.66 -9.24
C GLY A 178 -2.76 3.96 -9.71
N ASP A 179 -1.45 3.94 -9.90
CA ASP A 179 -0.70 5.09 -10.32
C ASP A 179 -0.57 5.13 -11.85
N TYR A 180 -1.16 6.17 -12.44
CA TYR A 180 -1.04 6.44 -13.86
C TYR A 180 0.08 7.44 -14.13
N SER A 181 0.91 7.19 -15.15
CA SER A 181 1.79 8.21 -15.71
C SER A 181 0.94 9.34 -16.30
N GLY A 182 1.09 10.52 -15.74
CA GLY A 182 0.43 11.75 -16.20
C GLY A 182 1.28 12.61 -17.11
N THR A 183 2.45 12.13 -17.54
CA THR A 183 3.41 12.93 -18.34
C THR A 183 2.84 13.39 -19.69
N ALA A 184 1.87 12.66 -20.24
CA ALA A 184 1.14 13.01 -21.45
C ALA A 184 -0.17 13.77 -21.18
N LEU A 185 -0.53 14.03 -19.91
CA LEU A 185 -1.70 14.81 -19.52
C LEU A 185 -1.28 16.24 -19.20
N LYS A 186 -1.83 17.19 -19.94
CA LYS A 186 -1.50 18.62 -19.86
C LYS A 186 -2.64 19.41 -19.24
N VAL A 187 -2.31 20.27 -18.29
CA VAL A 187 -3.23 21.17 -17.60
C VAL A 187 -2.94 22.59 -18.06
N PHE A 188 -3.92 23.26 -18.66
CA PHE A 188 -3.83 24.63 -19.16
C PHE A 188 -4.81 25.54 -18.43
N LEU A 189 -4.55 26.83 -18.40
CA LEU A 189 -5.59 27.82 -18.16
C LEU A 189 -6.56 27.80 -19.34
N LYS A 190 -7.86 27.81 -19.08
CA LYS A 190 -8.87 27.75 -20.13
C LYS A 190 -8.78 29.01 -21.02
N GLY A 191 -8.64 28.78 -22.32
CA GLY A 191 -8.43 29.84 -23.32
C GLY A 191 -6.96 30.16 -23.60
N GLU A 192 -6.00 29.51 -22.90
CA GLU A 192 -4.56 29.69 -23.09
C GLU A 192 -3.87 28.35 -23.41
N GLU A 193 -4.53 27.48 -24.18
CA GLU A 193 -4.05 26.12 -24.48
C GLU A 193 -2.80 26.09 -25.39
N ASP A 194 -2.45 27.21 -26.02
CA ASP A 194 -1.19 27.38 -26.77
C ASP A 194 0.00 27.77 -25.87
N GLY A 195 -0.28 28.05 -24.59
CA GLY A 195 0.71 28.45 -23.59
C GLY A 195 1.44 27.28 -22.92
N ALA A 196 2.14 27.59 -21.84
CA ALA A 196 2.84 26.60 -21.04
C ALA A 196 1.84 25.72 -20.26
N ALA A 197 1.92 24.41 -20.45
CA ALA A 197 1.13 23.44 -19.69
C ALA A 197 1.78 23.09 -18.36
N ILE A 198 0.96 22.88 -17.34
CA ILE A 198 1.39 22.19 -16.13
C ILE A 198 1.25 20.69 -16.38
N VAL A 199 2.26 19.91 -16.00
CA VAL A 199 2.29 18.45 -16.11
C VAL A 199 2.53 17.85 -14.74
N LYS A 200 1.70 16.89 -14.36
CA LYS A 200 1.89 16.08 -13.15
C LYS A 200 2.41 14.69 -13.57
N SER A 201 3.52 14.27 -13.02
CA SER A 201 4.17 13.01 -13.42
C SER A 201 3.33 11.77 -13.09
N ILE A 202 2.62 11.78 -11.97
CA ILE A 202 1.81 10.65 -11.48
C ILE A 202 0.41 11.16 -11.12
N ILE A 203 -0.60 10.45 -11.58
CA ILE A 203 -2.00 10.62 -11.17
C ILE A 203 -2.42 9.34 -10.46
N THR A 204 -2.51 9.41 -9.14
CA THR A 204 -3.01 8.30 -8.33
C THR A 204 -4.53 8.22 -8.42
N THR A 205 -5.03 7.01 -8.66
CA THR A 205 -6.47 6.73 -8.76
C THR A 205 -6.91 5.75 -7.70
N TYR A 206 -8.12 5.91 -7.20
CA TYR A 206 -8.68 5.17 -6.08
C TYR A 206 -9.96 4.45 -6.49
N VAL A 207 -10.22 3.30 -5.90
CA VAL A 207 -11.43 2.51 -6.17
C VAL A 207 -12.70 3.20 -5.68
N VAL A 208 -13.75 3.10 -6.47
CA VAL A 208 -15.14 3.39 -6.05
C VAL A 208 -15.95 2.10 -6.03
N ASP A 209 -15.89 1.33 -7.11
CA ASP A 209 -16.47 0.00 -7.26
C ASP A 209 -15.65 -0.85 -8.25
N GLU A 210 -16.20 -1.96 -8.73
CA GLU A 210 -15.51 -2.92 -9.59
C GLU A 210 -15.00 -2.31 -10.91
N ASN A 211 -15.78 -1.40 -11.52
CA ASN A 211 -15.46 -0.76 -12.79
C ASN A 211 -15.38 0.78 -12.68
N THR A 212 -15.31 1.30 -11.47
CA THR A 212 -15.28 2.74 -11.22
C THR A 212 -14.12 3.09 -10.31
N ILE A 213 -13.41 4.13 -10.70
CA ILE A 213 -12.35 4.74 -9.91
C ILE A 213 -12.64 6.22 -9.70
N PHE A 214 -11.91 6.86 -8.81
CA PHE A 214 -11.84 8.31 -8.80
C PHE A 214 -10.38 8.79 -8.76
N PHE A 215 -10.19 10.01 -9.19
CA PHE A 215 -8.93 10.76 -9.08
C PHE A 215 -9.24 12.23 -8.83
N TYR A 216 -8.20 13.02 -8.58
CA TYR A 216 -8.37 14.46 -8.35
C TYR A 216 -8.07 15.27 -9.61
N ALA A 217 -8.84 16.33 -9.86
CA ALA A 217 -8.73 17.17 -11.04
C ALA A 217 -7.39 17.92 -11.12
N GLY A 218 -6.85 18.03 -12.31
CA GLY A 218 -5.68 18.84 -12.61
C GLY A 218 -4.45 18.51 -11.77
N THR A 219 -3.99 19.47 -10.97
CA THR A 219 -2.80 19.33 -10.11
C THR A 219 -3.10 18.93 -8.67
N VAL A 220 -4.38 18.74 -8.33
CA VAL A 220 -4.80 18.34 -6.98
C VAL A 220 -4.34 16.91 -6.69
N ASP A 221 -3.96 16.64 -5.43
CA ASP A 221 -3.58 15.31 -4.95
C ASP A 221 -4.09 15.06 -3.51
N GLU A 222 -3.75 13.91 -2.95
CA GLU A 222 -4.20 13.52 -1.61
C GLU A 222 -3.67 14.39 -0.46
N ASN A 223 -2.68 15.25 -0.73
CA ASN A 223 -2.09 16.14 0.27
C ASN A 223 -2.70 17.54 0.27
N LYS A 224 -3.66 17.81 -0.62
CA LYS A 224 -4.42 19.05 -0.63
C LYS A 224 -5.61 18.94 0.33
N SER A 225 -5.79 19.95 1.20
CA SER A 225 -6.83 19.94 2.25
C SER A 225 -8.25 19.87 1.68
N ASP A 226 -8.47 20.54 0.57
CA ASP A 226 -9.75 20.66 -0.12
C ASP A 226 -9.93 19.66 -1.28
N ARG A 227 -9.07 18.61 -1.35
CA ARG A 227 -9.07 17.58 -2.42
C ARG A 227 -10.44 16.98 -2.70
N ARG A 228 -11.28 16.83 -1.66
CA ARG A 228 -12.64 16.31 -1.77
C ARG A 228 -13.50 17.09 -2.77
N ASN A 229 -13.24 18.40 -2.90
CA ASN A 229 -13.97 19.27 -3.82
C ASN A 229 -13.64 19.02 -5.29
N TYR A 230 -12.52 18.37 -5.56
CA TYR A 230 -11.98 18.15 -6.91
C TYR A 230 -11.94 16.68 -7.31
N LYS A 231 -12.79 15.86 -6.69
CA LYS A 231 -12.96 14.45 -7.01
C LYS A 231 -13.66 14.30 -8.37
N ILE A 232 -13.02 13.59 -9.30
CA ILE A 232 -13.59 13.13 -10.57
C ILE A 232 -13.79 11.63 -10.49
N ILE A 233 -14.99 11.17 -10.74
CA ILE A 233 -15.37 9.77 -10.83
C ILE A 233 -15.25 9.34 -12.28
N ALA A 234 -14.55 8.23 -12.55
CA ALA A 234 -14.36 7.65 -13.87
C ALA A 234 -14.93 6.23 -13.91
N HIS A 235 -16.00 6.05 -14.66
CA HIS A 235 -16.65 4.76 -14.86
C HIS A 235 -16.21 4.15 -16.19
N PHE A 236 -15.75 2.90 -16.16
CA PHE A 236 -15.26 2.13 -17.31
C PHE A 236 -16.38 1.25 -17.87
N ASP A 237 -16.88 1.57 -19.05
CA ASP A 237 -17.79 0.72 -19.81
C ASP A 237 -16.95 -0.38 -20.51
N THR A 238 -17.02 -1.59 -20.01
CA THR A 238 -16.21 -2.73 -20.50
C THR A 238 -16.65 -3.24 -21.87
N GLU A 239 -17.88 -2.98 -22.28
CA GLU A 239 -18.40 -3.38 -23.59
C GLU A 239 -17.97 -2.38 -24.67
N LYS A 240 -18.11 -1.06 -24.41
CA LYS A 240 -17.78 -0.02 -25.38
C LYS A 240 -16.32 0.39 -25.37
N ARG A 241 -15.56 0.02 -24.33
CA ARG A 241 -14.21 0.50 -24.09
C ARG A 241 -14.11 2.02 -23.95
N GLU A 242 -15.12 2.60 -23.32
CA GLU A 242 -15.24 4.03 -23.06
C GLU A 242 -15.17 4.32 -21.56
N VAL A 243 -14.76 5.55 -21.23
CA VAL A 243 -14.72 6.05 -19.84
C VAL A 243 -15.59 7.28 -19.72
N THR A 244 -16.55 7.25 -18.80
CA THR A 244 -17.41 8.38 -18.47
C THR A 244 -16.89 9.08 -17.23
N LEU A 245 -16.67 10.40 -17.32
CA LEU A 245 -16.29 11.21 -16.16
C LEU A 245 -17.50 11.93 -15.58
N SER A 246 -17.57 11.97 -14.25
CA SER A 246 -18.57 12.71 -13.49
C SER A 246 -17.99 13.29 -12.20
N SER A 247 -18.71 14.21 -11.57
CA SER A 247 -18.34 14.75 -10.25
C SER A 247 -19.60 14.97 -9.42
N ASP A 248 -19.52 14.65 -8.13
CA ASP A 248 -20.58 14.91 -7.16
C ASP A 248 -20.63 16.40 -6.75
N ASN A 249 -19.61 17.18 -7.12
CA ASN A 249 -19.50 18.59 -6.77
C ASN A 249 -19.88 19.50 -7.97
N PRO A 250 -21.08 20.10 -7.98
CA PRO A 250 -21.50 20.96 -9.10
C PRO A 250 -20.66 22.24 -9.23
N LEU A 251 -20.04 22.72 -8.14
CA LEU A 251 -19.20 23.93 -8.17
C LEU A 251 -17.91 23.74 -8.96
N MET A 252 -17.47 22.49 -9.13
CA MET A 252 -16.32 22.15 -9.98
C MET A 252 -16.65 22.34 -11.48
N ASN A 253 -17.92 22.43 -11.86
CA ASN A 253 -18.37 22.68 -13.24
C ASN A 253 -17.63 21.79 -14.27
N LEU A 254 -17.56 20.47 -13.98
CA LEU A 254 -16.90 19.50 -14.86
C LEU A 254 -17.60 19.43 -16.22
N GLN A 255 -16.86 19.66 -17.31
CA GLN A 255 -17.33 19.55 -18.68
C GLN A 255 -16.43 18.62 -19.47
N VAL A 256 -16.95 17.51 -19.93
CA VAL A 256 -16.22 16.54 -20.77
C VAL A 256 -16.47 16.90 -22.23
N ASN A 257 -15.38 17.19 -22.98
CA ASN A 257 -15.45 17.70 -24.34
C ASN A 257 -15.38 16.60 -25.40
N LYS A 258 -14.83 15.43 -25.07
CA LYS A 258 -14.65 14.30 -25.99
C LYS A 258 -14.96 12.96 -25.31
N THR A 259 -15.29 11.96 -26.11
CA THR A 259 -15.36 10.58 -25.66
C THR A 259 -13.97 10.10 -25.30
N ILE A 260 -13.80 9.63 -24.07
CA ILE A 260 -12.56 9.05 -23.57
C ILE A 260 -12.62 7.56 -23.81
N ASN A 261 -11.59 7.02 -24.46
CA ASN A 261 -11.48 5.57 -24.71
C ASN A 261 -10.40 4.99 -23.83
N TYR A 262 -10.49 3.68 -23.57
CA TYR A 262 -9.40 2.96 -22.93
C TYR A 262 -9.05 1.66 -23.65
N SER A 263 -7.79 1.25 -23.52
CA SER A 263 -7.29 -0.06 -23.95
C SER A 263 -6.58 -0.75 -22.81
N VAL A 264 -6.56 -2.08 -22.86
CA VAL A 264 -5.78 -2.93 -21.98
C VAL A 264 -4.91 -3.81 -22.84
N GLU A 265 -3.60 -3.76 -22.62
CA GLU A 265 -2.60 -4.55 -23.35
C GLU A 265 -1.74 -5.31 -22.35
N GLU A 266 -1.41 -6.55 -22.66
CA GLU A 266 -0.51 -7.39 -21.87
C GLU A 266 0.71 -7.76 -22.72
N ILE A 267 1.89 -7.42 -22.22
CA ILE A 267 3.16 -7.63 -22.90
C ILE A 267 4.06 -8.45 -21.98
N PRO A 268 4.49 -9.67 -22.38
CA PRO A 268 5.48 -10.43 -21.63
C PRO A 268 6.81 -9.67 -21.54
N ASP A 269 7.47 -9.71 -20.36
CA ASP A 269 8.80 -9.15 -20.21
C ASP A 269 9.83 -10.02 -20.95
N GLU A 270 10.67 -9.40 -21.78
CA GLU A 270 11.66 -10.10 -22.60
C GLU A 270 12.79 -10.74 -21.78
N LEU A 271 13.13 -10.16 -20.62
CA LEU A 271 14.23 -10.60 -19.77
C LEU A 271 13.74 -11.51 -18.63
N GLN A 272 12.49 -11.33 -18.20
CA GLN A 272 11.87 -12.04 -17.08
C GLN A 272 10.56 -12.69 -17.56
N PRO A 273 10.61 -13.86 -18.23
CA PRO A 273 9.44 -14.47 -18.87
C PRO A 273 8.27 -14.81 -17.93
N TYR A 274 8.50 -14.74 -16.62
CA TYR A 274 7.47 -14.92 -15.61
C TYR A 274 6.72 -13.62 -15.27
N LEU A 275 7.14 -12.47 -15.81
CA LEU A 275 6.44 -11.20 -15.66
C LEU A 275 5.62 -10.86 -16.90
N ILE A 276 4.42 -10.36 -16.67
CA ILE A 276 3.57 -9.73 -17.68
C ILE A 276 3.36 -8.28 -17.27
N HIS A 277 3.58 -7.39 -18.23
CA HIS A 277 3.28 -5.97 -18.09
C HIS A 277 1.88 -5.72 -18.64
N ARG A 278 0.92 -5.43 -17.76
CA ARG A 278 -0.43 -5.03 -18.14
C ARG A 278 -0.50 -3.51 -18.15
N TYR A 279 -0.78 -2.96 -19.32
CA TYR A 279 -0.95 -1.51 -19.53
C TYR A 279 -2.44 -1.19 -19.65
N VAL A 280 -2.91 -0.21 -18.87
CA VAL A 280 -4.23 0.41 -19.03
C VAL A 280 -4.01 1.81 -19.52
N THR A 281 -4.43 2.10 -20.76
CA THR A 281 -4.25 3.40 -21.41
C THR A 281 -5.59 4.10 -21.57
N LEU A 282 -5.72 5.30 -21.01
CA LEU A 282 -6.85 6.21 -21.26
C LEU A 282 -6.41 7.22 -22.31
N SER A 283 -7.15 7.32 -23.40
CA SER A 283 -6.87 8.20 -24.54
C SER A 283 -8.01 9.20 -24.78
N ASN A 284 -7.69 10.27 -25.51
CA ASN A 284 -8.63 11.33 -25.85
C ASN A 284 -9.19 12.09 -24.63
N ILE A 285 -8.46 12.15 -23.54
CA ILE A 285 -8.88 12.93 -22.37
C ILE A 285 -8.95 14.40 -22.79
N ASP A 286 -10.16 14.99 -22.66
CA ASP A 286 -10.39 16.41 -22.91
C ASP A 286 -11.58 16.87 -22.05
N TYR A 287 -11.27 17.56 -20.93
CA TYR A 287 -12.29 18.09 -20.04
C TYR A 287 -11.87 19.44 -19.44
N ASN A 288 -12.87 20.21 -19.00
CA ASN A 288 -12.67 21.45 -18.27
C ASN A 288 -13.17 21.29 -16.84
N TYR A 289 -12.56 22.02 -15.92
CA TYR A 289 -13.09 22.17 -14.56
C TYR A 289 -12.76 23.55 -14.00
N THR A 290 -13.49 23.94 -12.96
CA THR A 290 -13.32 25.22 -12.24
C THR A 290 -12.69 24.96 -10.87
N ASP A 291 -11.53 25.56 -10.60
CA ASP A 291 -10.95 25.69 -9.27
C ASP A 291 -11.50 26.95 -8.58
N TYR A 292 -12.29 26.75 -7.53
CA TYR A 292 -12.95 27.84 -6.80
C TYR A 292 -12.43 28.02 -5.37
N THR A 293 -11.38 27.27 -4.97
CA THR A 293 -10.84 27.28 -3.60
C THR A 293 -9.40 27.76 -3.51
N SER A 294 -8.59 27.63 -4.57
CA SER A 294 -7.18 27.99 -4.55
C SER A 294 -6.92 29.49 -4.37
N VAL A 295 -7.84 30.34 -4.83
CA VAL A 295 -7.76 31.78 -4.68
C VAL A 295 -9.04 32.30 -4.02
N ALA A 296 -8.91 32.93 -2.85
CA ALA A 296 -10.07 33.43 -2.12
C ALA A 296 -10.84 34.46 -2.95
N GLY A 297 -12.15 34.21 -3.17
CA GLY A 297 -13.05 35.08 -3.91
C GLY A 297 -12.88 35.08 -5.43
N ALA A 298 -12.08 34.18 -5.99
CA ALA A 298 -11.90 34.02 -7.43
C ALA A 298 -12.02 32.56 -7.84
N SER A 299 -12.41 32.33 -9.09
CA SER A 299 -12.44 31.02 -9.74
C SER A 299 -11.48 30.99 -10.91
N ILE A 300 -10.80 29.87 -11.09
CA ILE A 300 -9.86 29.64 -12.19
C ILE A 300 -10.38 28.45 -13.00
N ASP A 301 -10.61 28.68 -14.29
CA ASP A 301 -11.00 27.60 -15.19
C ASP A 301 -9.77 26.94 -15.82
N TYR A 302 -9.76 25.62 -15.81
CA TYR A 302 -8.69 24.80 -16.40
C TYR A 302 -9.24 23.95 -17.54
N THR A 303 -8.38 23.70 -18.53
CA THR A 303 -8.56 22.71 -19.60
C THR A 303 -7.51 21.62 -19.45
N ILE A 304 -7.96 20.37 -19.45
CA ILE A 304 -7.09 19.18 -19.33
C ILE A 304 -7.17 18.37 -20.62
N ARG A 305 -6.01 18.09 -21.24
CA ARG A 305 -5.93 17.31 -22.49
C ARG A 305 -4.80 16.31 -22.44
N GLY A 306 -5.00 15.13 -23.04
CA GLY A 306 -3.95 14.14 -23.23
C GLY A 306 -4.36 12.71 -23.02
N SER A 307 -3.47 11.94 -22.39
CA SER A 307 -3.64 10.53 -22.08
C SER A 307 -3.01 10.16 -20.74
N LEU A 308 -3.46 9.05 -20.18
CA LEU A 308 -2.91 8.44 -18.97
C LEU A 308 -2.58 7.00 -19.24
N ILE A 309 -1.47 6.49 -18.70
CA ILE A 309 -1.05 5.10 -18.84
C ILE A 309 -0.69 4.57 -17.45
N MET A 310 -1.31 3.47 -17.04
CA MET A 310 -0.94 2.70 -15.86
C MET A 310 -0.25 1.42 -16.31
N GLU A 311 0.88 1.11 -15.71
CA GLU A 311 1.54 -0.18 -15.85
C GLU A 311 1.33 -0.99 -14.57
N ARG A 312 0.98 -2.26 -14.70
CA ARG A 312 0.90 -3.23 -13.62
C ARG A 312 1.71 -4.47 -13.99
N LYS A 313 2.66 -4.82 -13.14
CA LYS A 313 3.48 -6.03 -13.31
C LYS A 313 2.81 -7.20 -12.63
N ILE A 314 2.69 -8.31 -13.33
CA ILE A 314 2.01 -9.51 -12.86
C ILE A 314 2.99 -10.69 -12.93
N ASN A 315 3.27 -11.29 -11.79
CA ASN A 315 4.16 -12.45 -11.68
C ASN A 315 3.36 -13.74 -11.89
N THR A 316 3.50 -14.37 -13.06
CA THR A 316 2.75 -15.58 -13.46
C THR A 316 3.12 -16.83 -12.66
N GLN A 317 4.17 -16.80 -11.85
CA GLN A 317 4.55 -17.91 -10.96
C GLN A 317 3.74 -17.91 -9.66
N ILE A 318 3.02 -16.84 -9.35
CA ILE A 318 2.17 -16.72 -8.17
C ILE A 318 0.74 -17.08 -8.60
N PRO A 319 0.15 -18.18 -8.05
CA PRO A 319 -1.18 -18.65 -8.47
C PRO A 319 -2.33 -17.72 -8.08
N ASP A 320 -2.16 -16.95 -7.02
CA ASP A 320 -3.15 -15.96 -6.56
C ASP A 320 -2.95 -14.67 -7.37
N GLU A 321 -3.90 -14.36 -8.25
CA GLU A 321 -3.84 -13.20 -9.15
C GLU A 321 -3.68 -11.86 -8.41
N ASP A 322 -4.23 -11.74 -7.20
CA ASP A 322 -4.15 -10.51 -6.42
C ASP A 322 -2.77 -10.34 -5.76
N GLN A 323 -2.14 -11.47 -5.37
CA GLN A 323 -0.78 -11.48 -4.83
C GLN A 323 0.29 -11.49 -5.93
N ALA A 324 -0.08 -11.83 -7.15
CA ALA A 324 0.81 -11.81 -8.31
C ALA A 324 1.19 -10.40 -8.75
N ILE A 325 0.46 -9.37 -8.30
CA ILE A 325 0.71 -7.97 -8.65
C ILE A 325 1.92 -7.46 -7.86
N GLU A 326 2.93 -7.00 -8.58
CA GLU A 326 4.07 -6.27 -8.01
C GLU A 326 3.74 -4.78 -7.97
N TRP A 327 3.65 -4.24 -6.74
CA TRP A 327 3.25 -2.86 -6.45
C TRP A 327 4.43 -1.91 -6.33
#